data_46a5e758d65e03362cd3642bd1eb8450
#
_entry.id   46a5e758d65e03362cd3642bd1eb8450
#
_cell.length_a   1.000
_cell.length_b   1.000
_cell.length_c   1.000
_cell.angle_alpha   90.00
_cell.angle_beta   90.00
_cell.angle_gamma   90.00
#
_symmetry.space_group_name_H-M   'P 1'
#
loop_
_entity.id
_entity.type
_entity.pdbx_description
1 polymer ?
#
loop_
_entity_poly.entity_id
_entity_poly.type
_entity_poly.pdbx_seq_one_letter_code
_entity_poly.pdbx_strand_id
1 'polypeptide(L)'
;MRPSLIATTALVLALGAGSLAGAQSTPVPVPTPIAVPTLPPNTPNAGIIQTIIGIGAQILQREAINSRNNARGTVSYFKRFDMQVQCGTNCYRNVKLHQGTVINPRGGTPGVGTYVDVNGHADPDGTIQADYITIQH
;
A
#
# COMPACT_ATOMS: atom_id res chain seq x y z
N MET A 1 -50.05 -16.21 -12.93
CA MET A 1 -49.57 -15.80 -14.23
C MET A 1 -49.62 -14.27 -14.33
N ARG A 2 -48.49 -13.59 -14.26
CA ARG A 2 -48.40 -12.15 -14.46
C ARG A 2 -47.18 -11.89 -15.37
N PRO A 3 -47.32 -11.23 -16.51
CA PRO A 3 -46.21 -11.00 -17.43
C PRO A 3 -45.34 -9.81 -16.99
N SER A 4 -44.06 -10.01 -17.11
CA SER A 4 -42.98 -9.01 -16.90
C SER A 4 -42.96 -8.02 -18.04
N LEU A 5 -43.05 -6.74 -17.73
CA LEU A 5 -42.81 -5.63 -18.66
C LEU A 5 -41.28 -5.37 -18.76
N ILE A 6 -40.75 -5.57 -19.94
CA ILE A 6 -39.38 -5.22 -20.33
C ILE A 6 -39.41 -3.76 -20.76
N ALA A 7 -38.76 -2.90 -19.97
CA ALA A 7 -38.54 -1.50 -20.36
C ALA A 7 -37.19 -1.40 -21.11
N THR A 8 -37.28 -1.18 -22.40
CA THR A 8 -36.14 -0.91 -23.28
C THR A 8 -35.80 0.59 -23.18
N THR A 9 -34.67 0.93 -22.59
CA THR A 9 -34.18 2.32 -22.54
C THR A 9 -33.18 2.55 -23.68
N ALA A 10 -33.52 3.47 -24.57
CA ALA A 10 -32.76 3.85 -25.73
C ALA A 10 -31.49 4.62 -25.34
N LEU A 11 -30.37 4.19 -25.91
CA LEU A 11 -29.06 4.85 -25.84
C LEU A 11 -29.01 6.01 -26.85
N VAL A 12 -28.92 7.24 -26.38
CA VAL A 12 -28.65 8.43 -27.22
C VAL A 12 -27.14 8.61 -27.29
N LEU A 13 -26.58 8.38 -28.49
CA LEU A 13 -25.22 8.76 -28.85
C LEU A 13 -25.19 10.26 -29.18
N ALA A 14 -24.57 11.07 -28.35
CA ALA A 14 -24.17 12.43 -28.67
C ALA A 14 -22.73 12.43 -29.21
N LEU A 15 -22.54 12.58 -30.51
CA LEU A 15 -21.25 12.92 -31.11
C LEU A 15 -20.93 14.38 -30.81
N GLY A 16 -20.06 14.63 -29.84
CA GLY A 16 -19.43 15.93 -29.60
C GLY A 16 -18.12 16.02 -30.36
N ALA A 17 -18.12 16.76 -31.50
CA ALA A 17 -16.90 17.19 -32.16
C ALA A 17 -16.27 18.31 -31.32
N GLY A 18 -15.25 17.98 -30.52
CA GLY A 18 -14.46 18.92 -29.72
C GLY A 18 -13.11 19.19 -30.38
N SER A 19 -12.89 20.45 -30.69
CA SER A 19 -11.73 21.08 -31.30
C SER A 19 -10.39 20.67 -30.75
N LEU A 20 -9.45 20.40 -31.65
CA LEU A 20 -8.01 20.33 -31.39
C LEU A 20 -7.49 21.73 -30.99
N ALA A 21 -7.49 22.03 -29.70
CA ALA A 21 -6.69 23.11 -29.17
C ALA A 21 -5.27 22.55 -28.92
N GLY A 22 -4.32 23.08 -29.71
CA GLY A 22 -2.91 22.74 -29.62
C GLY A 22 -2.38 22.98 -28.19
N ALA A 23 -2.02 21.92 -27.53
CA ALA A 23 -1.23 22.01 -26.30
C ALA A 23 0.16 22.49 -26.69
N GLN A 24 0.42 23.78 -26.48
CA GLN A 24 1.77 24.30 -26.41
C GLN A 24 2.43 23.65 -25.19
N SER A 25 3.30 22.70 -25.45
CA SER A 25 4.22 22.16 -24.44
C SER A 25 5.13 23.31 -24.01
N THR A 26 4.81 23.91 -22.89
CA THR A 26 5.77 24.76 -22.16
C THR A 26 6.98 23.90 -21.84
N PRO A 27 8.21 24.32 -22.24
CA PRO A 27 9.40 23.56 -21.87
C PRO A 27 9.47 23.53 -20.34
N VAL A 28 9.41 22.33 -19.80
CA VAL A 28 9.65 22.09 -18.38
C VAL A 28 11.08 22.60 -18.10
N PRO A 29 11.28 23.53 -17.16
CA PRO A 29 12.62 23.96 -16.81
C PRO A 29 13.39 22.73 -16.35
N VAL A 30 14.43 22.40 -17.13
CA VAL A 30 15.38 21.36 -16.76
C VAL A 30 15.95 21.77 -15.39
N PRO A 31 15.82 20.95 -14.35
CA PRO A 31 16.42 21.27 -13.06
C PRO A 31 17.91 21.45 -13.31
N THR A 32 18.41 22.66 -13.10
CA THR A 32 19.84 22.96 -13.10
C THR A 32 20.52 21.94 -12.18
N PRO A 33 21.54 21.21 -12.64
CA PRO A 33 22.28 20.32 -11.76
C PRO A 33 22.79 21.15 -10.59
N ILE A 34 22.28 20.83 -9.40
CA ILE A 34 22.78 21.41 -8.16
C ILE A 34 24.26 21.07 -8.14
N ALA A 35 25.13 22.10 -8.21
CA ALA A 35 26.56 21.93 -8.10
C ALA A 35 26.80 21.21 -6.76
N VAL A 36 27.15 19.94 -6.85
CA VAL A 36 27.58 19.17 -5.69
C VAL A 36 28.85 19.87 -5.22
N PRO A 37 28.92 20.38 -3.99
CA PRO A 37 30.16 20.99 -3.48
C PRO A 37 31.23 19.92 -3.57
N THR A 38 32.18 20.14 -4.46
CA THR A 38 33.37 19.29 -4.58
C THR A 38 34.20 19.52 -3.31
N LEU A 39 34.10 18.61 -2.37
CA LEU A 39 34.94 18.60 -1.19
C LEU A 39 36.40 18.46 -1.63
N PRO A 40 37.33 19.23 -1.06
CA PRO A 40 38.74 19.11 -1.39
C PRO A 40 39.21 17.67 -1.05
N PRO A 41 40.12 17.12 -1.89
CA PRO A 41 40.50 15.69 -1.83
C PRO A 41 41.29 15.27 -0.57
N ASN A 42 41.48 16.17 0.38
CA ASN A 42 42.31 15.93 1.58
C ASN A 42 41.55 16.03 2.90
N THR A 43 40.21 15.87 2.93
CA THR A 43 39.49 15.78 4.21
C THR A 43 39.56 14.34 4.72
N PRO A 44 40.18 14.08 5.89
CA PRO A 44 40.33 12.72 6.43
C PRO A 44 39.01 12.06 6.81
N ASN A 45 37.88 12.75 6.69
CA ASN A 45 36.56 12.27 7.06
C ASN A 45 35.64 11.91 5.86
N ALA A 46 36.16 11.96 4.61
CA ALA A 46 35.33 11.66 3.43
C ALA A 46 34.77 10.22 3.44
N GLY A 47 35.50 9.28 4.01
CA GLY A 47 35.05 7.88 4.15
C GLY A 47 33.90 7.69 5.15
N ILE A 48 33.86 8.50 6.19
CA ILE A 48 32.82 8.40 7.23
C ILE A 48 31.47 8.91 6.71
N ILE A 49 31.46 9.98 5.90
CA ILE A 49 30.25 10.56 5.34
C ILE A 49 29.58 9.60 4.35
N GLN A 50 30.35 8.91 3.52
CA GLN A 50 29.82 7.92 2.58
C GLN A 50 29.21 6.72 3.30
N THR A 51 29.79 6.29 4.42
CA THR A 51 29.29 5.19 5.23
C THR A 51 27.96 5.54 5.89
N ILE A 52 27.79 6.77 6.36
CA ILE A 52 26.53 7.24 6.99
C ILE A 52 25.38 7.32 5.98
N ILE A 53 25.66 7.81 4.76
CA ILE A 53 24.63 7.87 3.70
C ILE A 53 24.17 6.46 3.29
N GLY A 54 25.10 5.52 3.18
CA GLY A 54 24.79 4.12 2.83
C GLY A 54 23.93 3.41 3.89
N ILE A 55 24.19 3.65 5.17
CA ILE A 55 23.43 3.06 6.27
C ILE A 55 22.01 3.65 6.34
N GLY A 56 21.88 4.96 6.15
CA GLY A 56 20.55 5.62 6.14
C GLY A 56 19.61 5.09 5.05
N ALA A 57 20.12 4.86 3.85
CA ALA A 57 19.34 4.32 2.74
C ALA A 57 18.86 2.88 3.01
N GLN A 58 19.66 2.05 3.64
CA GLN A 58 19.29 0.67 3.99
C GLN A 58 18.24 0.61 5.09
N ILE A 59 18.28 1.53 6.05
CA ILE A 59 17.27 1.58 7.13
C ILE A 59 15.90 1.94 6.55
N LEU A 60 15.82 2.95 5.68
CA LEU A 60 14.57 3.37 5.05
C LEU A 60 13.95 2.27 4.19
N GLN A 61 14.76 1.47 3.51
CA GLN A 61 14.26 0.33 2.73
C GLN A 61 13.68 -0.78 3.61
N ARG A 62 14.30 -1.06 4.75
CA ARG A 62 13.79 -2.08 5.69
C ARG A 62 12.46 -1.67 6.30
N GLU A 63 12.28 -0.43 6.67
CA GLU A 63 11.01 0.07 7.20
C GLU A 63 9.89 0.03 6.16
N ALA A 64 10.20 0.35 4.89
CA ALA A 64 9.24 0.25 3.80
C ALA A 64 8.80 -1.20 3.52
N ILE A 65 9.69 -2.17 3.64
CA ILE A 65 9.36 -3.60 3.51
C ILE A 65 8.51 -4.06 4.70
N ASN A 66 8.91 -3.69 5.92
CA ASN A 66 8.16 -4.06 7.13
C ASN A 66 6.74 -3.49 7.11
N SER A 67 6.55 -2.26 6.65
CA SER A 67 5.23 -1.64 6.55
C SER A 67 4.32 -2.30 5.51
N ARG A 68 4.88 -2.95 4.49
CA ARG A 68 4.11 -3.73 3.51
C ARG A 68 3.67 -5.08 4.08
N ASN A 69 4.52 -5.71 4.87
CA ASN A 69 4.33 -7.05 5.40
C ASN A 69 3.47 -7.09 6.67
N ASN A 70 3.18 -5.95 7.25
CA ASN A 70 2.43 -5.83 8.48
C ASN A 70 1.14 -5.04 8.27
N ALA A 71 0.06 -5.43 8.94
CA ALA A 71 -1.16 -4.65 9.04
C ALA A 71 -1.60 -4.57 10.50
N ARG A 72 -1.87 -3.36 10.96
CA ARG A 72 -2.36 -3.10 12.29
C ARG A 72 -3.62 -2.27 12.23
N GLY A 73 -4.67 -2.70 12.91
CA GLY A 73 -5.93 -1.98 12.89
C GLY A 73 -7.12 -2.83 13.30
N THR A 74 -8.32 -2.34 12.99
CA THR A 74 -9.58 -3.02 13.32
C THR A 74 -10.05 -3.89 12.17
N VAL A 75 -10.49 -5.09 12.46
CA VAL A 75 -11.08 -6.00 11.46
C VAL A 75 -12.41 -5.41 10.98
N SER A 76 -12.50 -5.05 9.71
CA SER A 76 -13.72 -4.57 9.06
C SER A 76 -14.53 -5.69 8.41
N TYR A 77 -13.88 -6.76 8.01
CA TYR A 77 -14.49 -7.92 7.40
C TYR A 77 -13.68 -9.18 7.73
N PHE A 78 -14.41 -10.29 8.00
CA PHE A 78 -13.80 -11.60 8.20
C PHE A 78 -14.73 -12.70 7.70
N LYS A 79 -14.24 -13.53 6.79
CA LYS A 79 -14.97 -14.70 6.29
C LYS A 79 -14.01 -15.82 5.93
N ARG A 80 -14.07 -16.90 6.65
CA ARG A 80 -13.20 -18.07 6.48
C ARG A 80 -11.71 -17.70 6.61
N PHE A 81 -11.00 -17.57 5.48
CA PHE A 81 -9.58 -17.27 5.40
C PHE A 81 -9.30 -15.88 4.85
N ASP A 82 -10.34 -15.11 4.53
CA ASP A 82 -10.24 -13.74 4.03
C ASP A 82 -10.60 -12.76 5.13
N MET A 83 -9.72 -11.83 5.38
CA MET A 83 -9.87 -10.78 6.37
C MET A 83 -9.51 -9.42 5.77
N GLN A 84 -10.22 -8.38 6.17
CA GLN A 84 -9.87 -7.01 5.84
C GLN A 84 -9.64 -6.24 7.14
N VAL A 85 -8.50 -5.57 7.21
CA VAL A 85 -8.09 -4.75 8.35
C VAL A 85 -8.13 -3.29 7.97
N GLN A 86 -8.85 -2.50 8.73
CA GLN A 86 -8.88 -1.05 8.62
C GLN A 86 -7.73 -0.47 9.44
N CYS A 87 -6.71 0.05 8.78
CA CYS A 87 -5.50 0.62 9.38
C CYS A 87 -5.59 2.14 9.62
N GLY A 88 -6.68 2.77 9.18
CA GLY A 88 -6.93 4.21 9.35
C GLY A 88 -8.22 4.64 8.66
N THR A 89 -8.48 5.94 8.59
CA THR A 89 -9.74 6.50 8.07
C THR A 89 -10.05 6.04 6.64
N ASN A 90 -9.04 5.97 5.76
CA ASN A 90 -9.20 5.52 4.37
C ASN A 90 -8.17 4.44 3.99
N CYS A 91 -7.68 3.71 4.98
CA CYS A 91 -6.70 2.66 4.79
C CYS A 91 -7.33 1.30 5.09
N TYR A 92 -7.35 0.43 4.09
CA TYR A 92 -7.79 -0.95 4.21
C TYR A 92 -6.71 -1.87 3.66
N ARG A 93 -6.45 -2.96 4.38
CA ARG A 93 -5.51 -4.00 3.97
C ARG A 93 -6.25 -5.33 3.86
N ASN A 94 -6.08 -5.98 2.75
CA ASN A 94 -6.58 -7.34 2.56
C ASN A 94 -5.55 -8.32 3.13
N VAL A 95 -6.03 -9.25 3.92
CA VAL A 95 -5.22 -10.26 4.60
C VAL A 95 -5.80 -11.63 4.31
N LYS A 96 -4.97 -12.55 3.85
CA LYS A 96 -5.32 -13.95 3.68
C LYS A 96 -4.67 -14.79 4.76
N LEU A 97 -5.49 -15.61 5.40
CA LEU A 97 -5.04 -16.63 6.34
C LEU A 97 -4.80 -17.94 5.57
N HIS A 98 -3.83 -18.72 6.01
CA HIS A 98 -3.52 -20.02 5.43
C HIS A 98 -3.36 -21.08 6.51
N GLN A 99 -3.23 -22.35 6.10
CA GLN A 99 -2.88 -23.42 7.04
C GLN A 99 -1.46 -23.17 7.55
N GLY A 100 -1.33 -22.83 8.82
CA GLY A 100 -0.05 -22.43 9.44
C GLY A 100 -0.08 -21.04 10.03
N THR A 101 -1.09 -20.21 9.69
CA THR A 101 -1.30 -18.93 10.37
C THR A 101 -1.50 -19.14 11.87
N VAL A 102 -0.64 -18.54 12.67
CA VAL A 102 -0.69 -18.61 14.14
C VAL A 102 -1.53 -17.45 14.66
N ILE A 103 -2.59 -17.76 15.42
CA ILE A 103 -3.43 -16.75 16.06
C ILE A 103 -3.18 -16.72 17.54
N ASN A 104 -2.90 -15.54 18.08
CA ASN A 104 -2.68 -15.31 19.51
C ASN A 104 -3.78 -14.37 20.05
N PRO A 105 -4.52 -14.73 21.15
CA PRO A 105 -4.41 -15.99 21.88
C PRO A 105 -4.89 -17.22 21.09
N ARG A 106 -4.34 -18.37 21.41
CA ARG A 106 -4.71 -19.64 20.75
C ARG A 106 -6.21 -19.91 20.87
N GLY A 107 -6.85 -20.25 19.76
CA GLY A 107 -8.30 -20.47 19.70
C GLY A 107 -9.10 -19.18 19.58
N GLY A 108 -8.45 -18.03 19.57
CA GLY A 108 -9.10 -16.77 19.25
C GLY A 108 -9.51 -16.73 17.78
N THR A 109 -10.64 -16.10 17.50
CA THR A 109 -11.08 -15.81 16.13
C THR A 109 -11.11 -14.29 15.97
N PRO A 110 -10.42 -13.71 15.00
CA PRO A 110 -10.48 -12.27 14.75
C PRO A 110 -11.86 -11.91 14.20
N GLY A 111 -12.74 -11.44 15.10
CA GLY A 111 -14.08 -10.98 14.73
C GLY A 111 -14.06 -9.56 14.17
N VAL A 112 -15.15 -9.20 13.44
CA VAL A 112 -15.34 -7.80 13.00
C VAL A 112 -15.41 -6.88 14.23
N GLY A 113 -14.70 -5.75 14.17
CA GLY A 113 -14.57 -4.82 15.27
C GLY A 113 -13.39 -5.09 16.22
N THR A 114 -12.73 -6.22 16.10
CA THR A 114 -11.56 -6.56 16.92
C THR A 114 -10.31 -5.87 16.40
N TYR A 115 -9.47 -5.36 17.30
CA TYR A 115 -8.17 -4.80 16.94
C TYR A 115 -7.14 -5.91 16.80
N VAL A 116 -6.42 -5.92 15.69
CA VAL A 116 -5.43 -6.96 15.37
C VAL A 116 -4.12 -6.36 14.91
N ASP A 117 -3.06 -7.10 15.17
CA ASP A 117 -1.72 -6.89 14.62
C ASP A 117 -1.36 -8.12 13.78
N VAL A 118 -1.21 -7.92 12.50
CA VAL A 118 -0.95 -8.97 11.51
C VAL A 118 0.48 -8.84 11.02
N ASN A 119 1.22 -9.93 11.10
CA ASN A 119 2.55 -10.09 10.53
C ASN A 119 2.51 -11.18 9.46
N GLY A 120 3.14 -10.93 8.33
CA GLY A 120 3.19 -11.87 7.23
C GLY A 120 4.08 -11.38 6.11
N HIS A 121 3.76 -11.74 4.90
CA HIS A 121 4.43 -11.22 3.71
C HIS A 121 3.41 -10.72 2.69
N ALA A 122 3.73 -9.60 2.06
CA ALA A 122 2.84 -8.99 1.09
C ALA A 122 3.07 -9.59 -0.29
N ASP A 123 1.98 -9.98 -0.94
CA ASP A 123 1.96 -10.33 -2.35
C ASP A 123 2.13 -9.07 -3.23
N PRO A 124 2.47 -9.22 -4.52
CA PRO A 124 2.59 -8.10 -5.45
C PRO A 124 1.33 -7.26 -5.61
N ASP A 125 0.16 -7.82 -5.36
CA ASP A 125 -1.16 -7.16 -5.38
C ASP A 125 -1.45 -6.36 -4.10
N GLY A 126 -0.57 -6.43 -3.09
CA GLY A 126 -0.71 -5.75 -1.81
C GLY A 126 -1.52 -6.53 -0.76
N THR A 127 -1.97 -7.73 -1.06
CA THR A 127 -2.59 -8.66 -0.10
C THR A 127 -1.52 -9.22 0.82
N ILE A 128 -1.80 -9.31 2.12
CA ILE A 128 -0.86 -9.86 3.11
C ILE A 128 -1.23 -11.33 3.37
N GLN A 129 -0.31 -12.24 3.11
CA GLN A 129 -0.38 -13.62 3.59
C GLN A 129 0.03 -13.64 5.05
N ALA A 130 -0.92 -13.90 5.95
CA ALA A 130 -0.68 -13.79 7.38
C ALA A 130 0.01 -15.03 7.93
N ASP A 131 1.20 -14.85 8.49
CA ASP A 131 1.92 -15.88 9.23
C ASP A 131 1.53 -15.86 10.72
N TYR A 132 1.33 -14.65 11.27
CA TYR A 132 1.02 -14.45 12.67
C TYR A 132 0.01 -13.33 12.88
N ILE A 133 -1.01 -13.58 13.70
CA ILE A 133 -2.05 -12.60 14.06
C ILE A 133 -2.14 -12.50 15.58
N THR A 134 -1.98 -11.30 16.12
CA THR A 134 -2.22 -11.01 17.54
C THR A 134 -3.55 -10.25 17.67
N ILE A 135 -4.46 -10.78 18.44
CA ILE A 135 -5.73 -10.13 18.80
C ILE A 135 -5.49 -9.31 20.06
N GLN A 136 -5.80 -8.02 20.01
CA GLN A 136 -5.71 -7.12 21.15
C GLN A 136 -7.12 -6.88 21.71
N HIS A 137 -7.23 -6.98 23.02
CA HIS A 137 -8.46 -6.74 23.78
C HIS A 137 -8.42 -5.37 24.44
#